data_6582cc702d7b3ab2ccef36c4b04710f5
#
_entry.id   6582cc702d7b3ab2ccef36c4b04710f5
#
_cell.length_a   1.000
_cell.length_b   1.000
_cell.length_c   1.000
_cell.angle_alpha   90.00
_cell.angle_beta   90.00
_cell.angle_gamma   90.00
#
_symmetry.space_group_name_H-M   'P 1'
#
loop_
_entity.id
_entity.type
_entity.pdbx_description
1 polymer ?
#
loop_
_entity_poly.entity_id
_entity_poly.type
_entity_poly.pdbx_seq_one_letter_code
_entity_poly.pdbx_strand_id
1 'polypeptide(L)'
;TPVQGSGMSVERVPSNVQNFGLDSLSKKKNFSVVETLNREAAGISVSNLNSSPMQNDINFRGYVSGPMLGSAQALAIYQNGMRVNESFGEVVQWDLIPDFAINNMQIFSGGDPIFGQNAIGGAISMQMKNGFDNEGIKTTFSGGTYGRTNEVVEYGKAFEDYAVYLGANFNVDKGWRDQSESYLETFYSDFRYRGEDTELFMNIGQAFTDLRGNGAVPLTLIPLE
;
A
#
# COMPACT_ATOMS: atom_id res chain seq x y z
N THR A 1 -0.92 19.99 -3.82
CA THR A 1 -0.54 18.82 -4.62
C THR A 1 -1.72 18.46 -5.50
N PRO A 2 -1.57 18.27 -6.81
CA PRO A 2 -2.67 17.87 -7.68
C PRO A 2 -3.16 16.46 -7.33
N VAL A 3 -4.45 16.23 -7.44
CA VAL A 3 -5.02 14.88 -7.39
C VAL A 3 -4.50 14.12 -8.60
N GLN A 4 -3.74 13.05 -8.37
CA GLN A 4 -3.16 12.28 -9.47
C GLN A 4 -4.24 11.76 -10.43
N GLY A 5 -3.99 11.93 -11.73
CA GLY A 5 -4.86 11.49 -12.80
C GLY A 5 -6.00 12.46 -13.15
N SER A 6 -6.29 13.47 -12.33
CA SER A 6 -7.41 14.42 -12.59
C SER A 6 -6.95 15.79 -13.04
N GLY A 7 -5.68 16.16 -12.87
CA GLY A 7 -5.18 17.53 -13.05
C GLY A 7 -5.81 18.55 -12.09
N MET A 8 -6.62 18.11 -11.13
CA MET A 8 -7.34 18.96 -10.18
C MET A 8 -6.51 19.17 -8.91
N SER A 9 -6.44 20.41 -8.42
CA SER A 9 -5.84 20.70 -7.12
C SER A 9 -6.68 20.10 -5.98
N VAL A 10 -6.01 19.52 -4.97
CA VAL A 10 -6.65 18.96 -3.76
C VAL A 10 -7.60 19.96 -3.09
N GLU A 11 -7.28 21.26 -3.14
CA GLU A 11 -8.11 22.33 -2.57
C GLU A 11 -9.46 22.51 -3.28
N ARG A 12 -9.61 21.98 -4.49
CA ARG A 12 -10.83 22.03 -5.27
C ARG A 12 -11.70 20.78 -5.16
N VAL A 13 -11.20 19.75 -4.48
CA VAL A 13 -11.96 18.53 -4.24
C VAL A 13 -12.96 18.79 -3.11
N PRO A 14 -14.27 18.65 -3.33
CA PRO A 14 -15.29 18.94 -2.32
C PRO A 14 -15.42 17.79 -1.30
N SER A 15 -14.31 17.24 -0.86
CA SER A 15 -14.25 16.14 0.10
C SER A 15 -13.11 16.34 1.10
N ASN A 16 -13.20 15.66 2.24
CA ASN A 16 -12.09 15.63 3.18
C ASN A 16 -10.95 14.79 2.59
N VAL A 17 -9.78 15.41 2.40
CA VAL A 17 -8.56 14.76 1.92
C VAL A 17 -7.54 14.71 3.03
N GLN A 18 -7.09 13.48 3.36
CA GLN A 18 -5.98 13.26 4.27
C GLN A 18 -4.72 13.01 3.43
N ASN A 19 -3.61 13.67 3.75
CA ASN A 19 -2.36 13.57 3.01
C ASN A 19 -1.23 13.09 3.93
N PHE A 20 -0.51 12.05 3.50
CA PHE A 20 0.59 11.42 4.21
C PHE A 20 1.83 11.45 3.31
N GLY A 21 2.78 12.31 3.65
CA GLY A 21 4.07 12.39 2.94
C GLY A 21 5.12 11.44 3.53
N LEU A 22 6.29 11.39 2.88
CA LEU A 22 7.44 10.56 3.27
C LEU A 22 7.79 10.65 4.76
N ASP A 23 7.70 11.83 5.35
CA ASP A 23 8.00 12.05 6.76
C ASP A 23 7.08 11.25 7.69
N SER A 24 5.80 11.17 7.36
CA SER A 24 4.83 10.39 8.11
C SER A 24 5.01 8.89 7.88
N LEU A 25 5.33 8.50 6.64
CA LEU A 25 5.47 7.09 6.25
C LEU A 25 6.80 6.48 6.71
N SER A 26 7.91 7.24 6.66
CA SER A 26 9.26 6.72 6.94
C SER A 26 9.72 6.86 8.40
N LYS A 27 9.27 7.89 9.11
CA LYS A 27 9.72 8.16 10.50
C LYS A 27 9.11 7.22 11.52
N LYS A 28 7.96 6.65 11.23
CA LYS A 28 7.27 5.76 12.14
C LYS A 28 7.57 4.33 11.68
N LYS A 29 8.31 3.60 12.49
CA LYS A 29 8.78 2.21 12.30
C LYS A 29 7.61 1.21 12.13
N ASN A 30 6.71 1.46 11.19
CA ASN A 30 5.66 0.56 10.82
C ASN A 30 6.17 -0.46 9.82
N PHE A 31 5.71 -1.69 9.91
CA PHE A 31 6.14 -2.77 9.04
C PHE A 31 5.36 -2.81 7.71
N SER A 32 4.26 -2.07 7.61
CA SER A 32 3.45 -1.99 6.40
C SER A 32 2.71 -0.65 6.28
N VAL A 33 2.30 -0.33 5.04
CA VAL A 33 1.43 0.81 4.78
C VAL A 33 0.09 0.68 5.50
N VAL A 34 -0.42 -0.54 5.62
CA VAL A 34 -1.69 -0.82 6.31
C VAL A 34 -1.60 -0.50 7.80
N GLU A 35 -0.49 -0.83 8.46
CA GLU A 35 -0.25 -0.44 9.86
C GLU A 35 -0.16 1.08 10.00
N THR A 36 0.47 1.75 9.04
CA THR A 36 0.54 3.22 9.02
C THR A 36 -0.86 3.83 8.90
N LEU A 37 -1.68 3.33 7.99
CA LEU A 37 -3.05 3.77 7.82
C LEU A 37 -3.89 3.58 9.07
N ASN A 38 -3.77 2.44 9.73
CA ASN A 38 -4.51 2.15 10.96
C ASN A 38 -4.17 3.11 12.12
N ARG A 39 -2.93 3.59 12.18
CA ARG A 39 -2.45 4.48 13.25
C ARG A 39 -2.71 5.96 12.99
N GLU A 40 -2.62 6.37 11.73
CA GLU A 40 -2.53 7.77 11.36
C GLU A 40 -3.79 8.29 10.67
N ALA A 41 -4.46 7.43 9.91
CA ALA A 41 -5.58 7.87 9.10
C ALA A 41 -6.89 7.89 9.92
N ALA A 42 -7.53 9.04 9.94
CA ALA A 42 -8.81 9.19 10.60
C ALA A 42 -9.90 8.39 9.89
N GLY A 43 -10.63 7.57 10.65
CA GLY A 43 -11.73 6.77 10.13
C GLY A 43 -11.31 5.47 9.44
N ILE A 44 -10.03 5.10 9.50
CA ILE A 44 -9.55 3.80 9.07
C ILE A 44 -9.41 2.85 10.27
N SER A 45 -9.87 1.63 10.09
CA SER A 45 -9.58 0.50 10.95
C SER A 45 -9.12 -0.68 10.10
N VAL A 46 -8.31 -1.54 10.67
CA VAL A 46 -7.76 -2.71 10.00
C VAL A 46 -8.24 -3.97 10.67
N SER A 47 -8.69 -4.93 9.90
CA SER A 47 -9.04 -6.26 10.35
C SER A 47 -8.22 -7.32 9.61
N ASN A 48 -8.01 -8.44 10.27
CA ASN A 48 -7.26 -9.56 9.72
C ASN A 48 -8.13 -10.81 9.76
N LEU A 49 -8.96 -10.96 8.74
CA LEU A 49 -9.87 -12.10 8.63
C LEU A 49 -9.15 -13.39 8.20
N ASN A 50 -8.07 -13.25 7.41
CA ASN A 50 -7.30 -14.40 6.93
C ASN A 50 -6.26 -14.91 7.94
N SER A 51 -6.15 -14.27 9.11
CA SER A 51 -5.15 -14.57 10.14
C SER A 51 -3.68 -14.44 9.68
N SER A 52 -3.42 -13.87 8.50
CA SER A 52 -2.08 -13.51 8.04
C SER A 52 -1.82 -12.04 8.35
N PRO A 53 -0.70 -11.70 8.99
CA PRO A 53 -0.38 -10.30 9.33
C PRO A 53 -0.14 -9.41 8.09
N MET A 54 0.07 -10.01 6.92
CA MET A 54 0.36 -9.31 5.67
C MET A 54 -0.89 -9.11 4.79
N GLN A 55 -1.94 -9.94 4.98
CA GLN A 55 -3.20 -9.85 4.25
C GLN A 55 -4.32 -9.24 5.11
N ASN A 56 -4.31 -7.94 5.19
CA ASN A 56 -5.27 -7.19 5.99
C ASN A 56 -6.39 -6.60 5.14
N ASP A 57 -7.58 -6.50 5.74
CA ASP A 57 -8.68 -5.71 5.22
C ASP A 57 -8.63 -4.30 5.83
N ILE A 58 -8.68 -3.30 4.98
CA ILE A 58 -8.84 -1.90 5.38
C ILE A 58 -10.32 -1.58 5.38
N ASN A 59 -10.81 -1.06 6.49
CA ASN A 59 -12.15 -0.51 6.62
C ASN A 59 -12.04 1.01 6.79
N PHE A 60 -12.59 1.75 5.85
CA PHE A 60 -12.67 3.20 5.90
C PHE A 60 -14.12 3.64 6.03
N ARG A 61 -14.51 4.09 7.22
CA ARG A 61 -15.89 4.57 7.52
C ARG A 61 -16.97 3.55 7.16
N GLY A 62 -16.70 2.25 7.34
CA GLY A 62 -17.62 1.16 7.01
C GLY A 62 -17.47 0.57 5.61
N TYR A 63 -16.61 1.14 4.76
CA TYR A 63 -16.31 0.62 3.43
C TYR A 63 -15.01 -0.19 3.43
N VAL A 64 -15.03 -1.36 2.82
CA VAL A 64 -13.91 -2.31 2.88
C VAL A 64 -13.07 -2.26 1.62
N SER A 65 -11.78 -2.50 1.77
CA SER A 65 -10.83 -2.85 0.72
C SER A 65 -9.87 -3.90 1.25
N GLY A 66 -9.84 -5.06 0.62
CA GLY A 66 -8.99 -6.17 1.07
C GLY A 66 -8.91 -7.31 0.07
N PRO A 67 -8.14 -8.35 0.39
CA PRO A 67 -7.87 -9.47 -0.51
C PRO A 67 -9.00 -10.49 -0.59
N MET A 68 -10.02 -10.39 0.27
CA MET A 68 -11.05 -11.41 0.38
C MET A 68 -12.15 -11.22 -0.67
N LEU A 69 -12.32 -12.21 -1.55
CA LEU A 69 -13.44 -12.27 -2.47
C LEU A 69 -14.78 -12.42 -1.71
N GLY A 70 -15.81 -11.75 -2.22
CA GLY A 70 -17.15 -11.79 -1.63
C GLY A 70 -17.40 -10.77 -0.52
N SER A 71 -16.39 -10.03 -0.08
CA SER A 71 -16.60 -8.83 0.75
C SER A 71 -17.01 -7.64 -0.11
N ALA A 72 -17.82 -6.74 0.46
CA ALA A 72 -18.30 -5.56 -0.26
C ALA A 72 -17.16 -4.53 -0.42
N GLN A 73 -16.38 -4.67 -1.48
CA GLN A 73 -15.33 -3.74 -1.84
C GLN A 73 -15.95 -2.40 -2.27
N ALA A 74 -15.48 -1.29 -1.72
CA ALA A 74 -16.07 0.02 -2.02
C ALA A 74 -15.05 1.18 -1.98
N LEU A 75 -13.75 0.86 -2.02
CA LEU A 75 -12.67 1.83 -2.08
C LEU A 75 -11.87 1.63 -3.37
N ALA A 76 -11.67 2.71 -4.11
CA ALA A 76 -10.80 2.71 -5.28
C ALA A 76 -9.36 2.97 -4.85
N ILE A 77 -8.44 2.10 -5.23
CA ILE A 77 -7.03 2.18 -4.87
C ILE A 77 -6.21 2.46 -6.13
N TYR A 78 -5.37 3.48 -6.06
CA TYR A 78 -4.54 3.93 -7.18
C TYR A 78 -3.06 3.93 -6.81
N GLN A 79 -2.23 3.46 -7.73
CA GLN A 79 -0.78 3.55 -7.68
C GLN A 79 -0.29 4.29 -8.92
N ASN A 80 0.40 5.42 -8.74
CA ASN A 80 0.83 6.31 -9.84
C ASN A 80 -0.29 6.64 -10.85
N GLY A 81 -1.52 6.83 -10.37
CA GLY A 81 -2.67 7.12 -11.21
C GLY A 81 -3.33 5.90 -11.87
N MET A 82 -2.75 4.72 -11.78
CA MET A 82 -3.36 3.47 -12.25
C MET A 82 -4.11 2.77 -11.13
N ARG A 83 -5.31 2.30 -11.42
CA ARG A 83 -6.13 1.55 -10.47
C ARG A 83 -5.55 0.16 -10.27
N VAL A 84 -5.39 -0.24 -8.99
CA VAL A 84 -4.82 -1.55 -8.61
C VAL A 84 -5.86 -2.55 -8.10
N ASN A 85 -7.13 -2.13 -7.96
CA ASN A 85 -8.20 -3.09 -7.69
C ASN A 85 -8.27 -4.12 -8.81
N GLU A 86 -8.34 -5.40 -8.47
CA GLU A 86 -8.45 -6.46 -9.46
C GLU A 86 -9.78 -6.37 -10.22
N SER A 87 -9.78 -6.67 -11.51
CA SER A 87 -10.97 -6.60 -12.35
C SER A 87 -12.07 -7.58 -11.92
N PHE A 88 -11.68 -8.68 -11.26
CA PHE A 88 -12.61 -9.63 -10.69
C PHE A 88 -12.74 -9.42 -9.18
N GLY A 89 -13.94 -9.07 -8.74
CA GLY A 89 -14.25 -8.89 -7.32
C GLY A 89 -13.75 -7.61 -6.68
N GLU A 90 -13.06 -6.73 -7.43
CA GLU A 90 -12.53 -5.44 -6.95
C GLU A 90 -11.61 -5.54 -5.72
N VAL A 91 -11.07 -6.73 -5.46
CA VAL A 91 -10.19 -6.97 -4.32
C VAL A 91 -8.85 -6.26 -4.47
N VAL A 92 -8.18 -6.02 -3.37
CA VAL A 92 -6.86 -5.40 -3.31
C VAL A 92 -5.93 -6.26 -2.48
N GLN A 93 -4.86 -6.72 -3.11
CA GLN A 93 -3.78 -7.44 -2.46
C GLN A 93 -2.79 -6.43 -1.91
N TRP A 94 -2.96 -6.02 -0.66
CA TRP A 94 -2.12 -5.01 -0.03
C TRP A 94 -0.67 -5.46 0.15
N ASP A 95 -0.44 -6.76 0.27
CA ASP A 95 0.88 -7.38 0.34
C ASP A 95 1.68 -7.27 -0.96
N LEU A 96 1.01 -7.14 -2.11
CA LEU A 96 1.68 -6.96 -3.40
C LEU A 96 2.08 -5.50 -3.69
N ILE A 97 1.61 -4.55 -2.89
CA ILE A 97 1.97 -3.13 -3.05
C ILE A 97 3.32 -2.89 -2.37
N PRO A 98 4.36 -2.40 -3.09
CA PRO A 98 5.68 -2.13 -2.52
C PRO A 98 5.63 -0.89 -1.63
N ASP A 99 5.25 -1.07 -0.38
CA ASP A 99 4.99 -0.02 0.60
C ASP A 99 6.22 0.84 0.89
N PHE A 100 7.43 0.25 0.88
CA PHE A 100 8.68 0.97 1.03
C PHE A 100 8.91 2.02 -0.06
N ALA A 101 8.33 1.81 -1.24
CA ALA A 101 8.45 2.69 -2.39
C ALA A 101 7.37 3.79 -2.44
N ILE A 102 6.47 3.86 -1.47
CA ILE A 102 5.46 4.93 -1.43
C ILE A 102 6.11 6.24 -1.00
N ASN A 103 5.96 7.27 -1.84
CA ASN A 103 6.45 8.62 -1.60
C ASN A 103 5.40 9.49 -0.89
N ASN A 104 4.16 9.39 -1.36
CA ASN A 104 3.03 10.14 -0.85
C ASN A 104 1.75 9.32 -0.99
N MET A 105 0.84 9.51 -0.04
CA MET A 105 -0.45 8.85 -0.07
C MET A 105 -1.54 9.85 0.29
N GLN A 106 -2.62 9.83 -0.48
CA GLN A 106 -3.79 10.67 -0.29
C GLN A 106 -5.03 9.80 -0.12
N ILE A 107 -5.84 10.13 0.88
CA ILE A 107 -7.11 9.46 1.15
C ILE A 107 -8.23 10.45 0.92
N PHE A 108 -9.09 10.13 -0.02
CA PHE A 108 -10.28 10.89 -0.38
C PHE A 108 -11.50 10.22 0.22
N SER A 109 -12.30 10.96 0.98
CA SER A 109 -13.53 10.44 1.56
C SER A 109 -14.75 10.81 0.71
N GLY A 110 -15.64 9.84 0.54
CA GLY A 110 -16.87 10.00 -0.22
C GLY A 110 -16.77 9.56 -1.68
N GLY A 111 -17.90 9.26 -2.26
CA GLY A 111 -18.03 8.82 -3.65
C GLY A 111 -17.94 9.98 -4.63
N ASP A 112 -16.76 10.30 -5.10
CA ASP A 112 -16.57 11.25 -6.21
C ASP A 112 -16.50 10.46 -7.53
N PRO A 113 -17.32 10.78 -8.53
CA PRO A 113 -17.34 10.11 -9.84
C PRO A 113 -15.98 10.10 -10.56
N ILE A 114 -15.05 11.00 -10.21
CA ILE A 114 -13.72 11.07 -10.77
C ILE A 114 -12.90 9.79 -10.50
N PHE A 115 -13.20 9.08 -9.42
CA PHE A 115 -12.53 7.83 -9.05
C PHE A 115 -13.18 6.59 -9.70
N GLY A 116 -14.19 6.79 -10.56
CA GLY A 116 -14.83 5.70 -11.30
C GLY A 116 -15.73 4.81 -10.45
N GLN A 117 -15.96 3.60 -10.94
CA GLN A 117 -16.88 2.65 -10.30
C GLN A 117 -16.31 2.12 -8.97
N ASN A 118 -17.20 1.69 -8.07
CA ASN A 118 -16.85 1.12 -6.77
C ASN A 118 -16.00 2.03 -5.85
N ALA A 119 -16.11 3.34 -6.01
CA ALA A 119 -15.45 4.33 -5.16
C ALA A 119 -16.44 5.04 -4.20
N ILE A 120 -17.50 4.35 -3.79
CA ILE A 120 -18.57 4.95 -2.96
C ILE A 120 -18.03 5.40 -1.60
N GLY A 121 -17.11 4.61 -1.01
CA GLY A 121 -16.46 4.92 0.25
C GLY A 121 -15.36 5.97 0.13
N GLY A 122 -14.81 6.12 -1.06
CA GLY A 122 -13.70 7.02 -1.35
C GLY A 122 -12.60 6.37 -2.17
N ALA A 123 -11.42 7.01 -2.17
CA ALA A 123 -10.24 6.51 -2.87
C ALA A 123 -8.98 6.69 -2.04
N ILE A 124 -8.01 5.80 -2.26
CA ILE A 124 -6.63 5.93 -1.76
C ILE A 124 -5.72 6.02 -2.97
N SER A 125 -4.98 7.12 -3.08
CA SER A 125 -4.03 7.36 -4.17
C SER A 125 -2.62 7.36 -3.61
N MET A 126 -1.77 6.49 -4.15
CA MET A 126 -0.37 6.36 -3.78
C MET A 126 0.51 6.84 -4.93
N GLN A 127 1.42 7.74 -4.60
CA GLN A 127 2.49 8.16 -5.47
C GLN A 127 3.77 7.44 -5.06
N MET A 128 4.37 6.73 -6.00
CA MET A 128 5.58 5.97 -5.74
C MET A 128 6.82 6.85 -5.89
N LYS A 129 7.90 6.44 -5.23
CA LYS A 129 9.22 7.06 -5.34
C LYS A 129 9.77 6.94 -6.76
N ASN A 130 10.57 7.91 -7.12
CA ASN A 130 11.31 7.96 -8.39
C ASN A 130 12.75 8.43 -8.15
N GLY A 131 13.61 8.30 -9.16
CA GLY A 131 15.02 8.63 -9.03
C GLY A 131 15.33 10.12 -8.98
N PHE A 132 14.44 11.01 -9.44
CA PHE A 132 14.64 12.45 -9.35
C PHE A 132 14.50 12.98 -7.93
N ASP A 133 13.54 12.42 -7.18
CA ASP A 133 13.20 12.90 -5.83
C ASP A 133 13.88 12.09 -4.72
N ASN A 134 14.43 10.91 -5.05
CA ASN A 134 14.97 9.97 -4.06
C ASN A 134 16.36 9.47 -4.50
N GLU A 135 17.33 10.38 -4.58
CA GLU A 135 18.70 10.03 -4.92
C GLU A 135 19.47 9.38 -3.77
N GLY A 136 20.40 8.52 -4.13
CA GLY A 136 21.33 7.87 -3.21
C GLY A 136 20.99 6.42 -2.91
N ILE A 137 21.70 5.86 -1.93
CA ILE A 137 21.46 4.52 -1.40
C ILE A 137 20.87 4.65 -0.01
N LYS A 138 19.79 3.94 0.24
CA LYS A 138 19.18 3.87 1.56
C LYS A 138 18.93 2.42 1.93
N THR A 139 19.37 2.04 3.12
CA THR A 139 19.07 0.74 3.72
C THR A 139 18.32 0.94 5.02
N THR A 140 17.28 0.14 5.22
CA THR A 140 16.50 0.16 6.45
C THR A 140 16.39 -1.27 6.97
N PHE A 141 16.74 -1.45 8.22
CA PHE A 141 16.54 -2.71 8.93
C PHE A 141 15.64 -2.46 10.13
N SER A 142 14.63 -3.29 10.29
CA SER A 142 13.76 -3.25 11.47
C SER A 142 13.46 -4.66 11.96
N GLY A 143 13.29 -4.78 13.26
CA GLY A 143 12.98 -6.04 13.92
C GLY A 143 11.86 -5.85 14.95
N GLY A 144 11.10 -6.90 15.19
CA GLY A 144 9.98 -6.91 16.12
C GLY A 144 9.88 -8.20 16.91
N THR A 145 8.84 -8.30 17.70
CA THR A 145 8.48 -9.51 18.44
C THR A 145 8.13 -10.65 17.49
N TYR A 146 8.17 -11.87 17.99
CA TYR A 146 7.84 -13.09 17.24
C TYR A 146 8.71 -13.32 15.99
N GLY A 147 9.97 -12.87 16.02
CA GLY A 147 10.92 -13.05 14.92
C GLY A 147 10.55 -12.26 13.66
N ARG A 148 9.80 -11.17 13.80
CA ARG A 148 9.48 -10.27 12.70
C ARG A 148 10.71 -9.46 12.32
N THR A 149 11.09 -9.50 11.05
CA THR A 149 12.19 -8.73 10.47
C THR A 149 11.76 -8.11 9.15
N ASN A 150 12.27 -6.93 8.88
CA ASN A 150 12.04 -6.23 7.62
C ASN A 150 13.34 -5.56 7.18
N GLU A 151 13.79 -5.90 5.98
CA GLU A 151 15.01 -5.38 5.37
C GLU A 151 14.65 -4.71 4.05
N VAL A 152 14.96 -3.42 3.92
CA VAL A 152 14.71 -2.63 2.72
C VAL A 152 16.01 -2.08 2.19
N VAL A 153 16.24 -2.23 0.89
CA VAL A 153 17.35 -1.62 0.16
C VAL A 153 16.77 -0.79 -0.98
N GLU A 154 17.18 0.46 -1.05
CA GLU A 154 16.71 1.43 -2.04
C GLU A 154 17.92 2.07 -2.73
N TYR A 155 17.82 2.29 -4.02
CA TYR A 155 18.78 3.03 -4.82
C TYR A 155 18.05 3.98 -5.76
N GLY A 156 18.43 5.23 -5.78
CA GLY A 156 17.93 6.23 -6.72
C GLY A 156 19.05 7.03 -7.34
N LYS A 157 18.94 7.35 -8.61
CA LYS A 157 19.88 8.19 -9.35
C LYS A 157 19.17 9.00 -10.39
N ALA A 158 19.43 10.32 -10.39
CA ALA A 158 19.05 11.21 -11.47
C ALA A 158 20.26 11.52 -12.38
N PHE A 159 19.98 11.63 -13.64
CA PHE A 159 20.81 12.18 -14.70
C PHE A 159 20.09 13.43 -15.25
N GLU A 160 20.64 14.14 -16.23
CA GLU A 160 19.98 15.36 -16.72
C GLU A 160 18.48 15.16 -17.00
N ASP A 161 18.17 14.29 -17.95
CA ASP A 161 16.80 14.03 -18.40
C ASP A 161 16.24 12.70 -17.93
N TYR A 162 17.04 11.86 -17.30
CA TYR A 162 16.67 10.49 -16.95
C TYR A 162 16.82 10.27 -15.43
N ALA A 163 15.99 9.43 -14.91
CA ALA A 163 16.14 8.97 -13.53
C ALA A 163 15.78 7.50 -13.39
N VAL A 164 16.42 6.83 -12.47
CA VAL A 164 16.14 5.45 -12.09
C VAL A 164 15.96 5.35 -10.59
N TYR A 165 14.97 4.58 -10.18
CA TYR A 165 14.80 4.16 -8.80
C TYR A 165 14.60 2.65 -8.76
N LEU A 166 15.31 1.99 -7.87
CA LEU A 166 15.25 0.55 -7.65
C LEU A 166 15.11 0.30 -6.16
N GLY A 167 14.29 -0.64 -5.78
CA GLY A 167 14.18 -1.03 -4.38
C GLY A 167 13.74 -2.47 -4.21
N ALA A 168 14.15 -3.05 -3.10
CA ALA A 168 13.78 -4.39 -2.68
C ALA A 168 13.45 -4.39 -1.19
N ASN A 169 12.45 -5.17 -0.82
CA ASN A 169 12.05 -5.40 0.56
C ASN A 169 11.94 -6.90 0.83
N PHE A 170 12.51 -7.34 1.95
CA PHE A 170 12.45 -8.70 2.47
C PHE A 170 11.80 -8.65 3.86
N ASN A 171 10.61 -9.19 3.97
CA ASN A 171 9.84 -9.19 5.20
C ASN A 171 9.55 -10.62 5.65
N VAL A 172 9.89 -10.91 6.88
CA VAL A 172 9.63 -12.19 7.54
C VAL A 172 8.85 -11.94 8.81
N ASP A 173 7.79 -12.69 9.02
CA ASP A 173 7.04 -12.72 10.26
C ASP A 173 6.84 -14.19 10.66
N LYS A 174 7.48 -14.63 11.76
CA LYS A 174 7.33 -16.01 12.23
C LYS A 174 6.00 -16.25 12.92
N GLY A 175 5.30 -15.16 13.24
CA GLY A 175 4.00 -15.23 13.90
C GLY A 175 4.08 -15.62 15.38
N TRP A 176 2.98 -15.39 16.10
CA TRP A 176 2.85 -15.77 17.51
C TRP A 176 2.08 -17.08 17.71
N ARG A 177 1.53 -17.64 16.62
CA ARG A 177 0.79 -18.90 16.59
C ARG A 177 1.58 -19.95 15.82
N ASP A 178 1.34 -21.22 16.10
CA ASP A 178 1.84 -22.30 15.28
C ASP A 178 1.32 -22.17 13.84
N GLN A 179 2.17 -22.45 12.85
CA GLN A 179 1.83 -22.39 11.43
C GLN A 179 1.31 -21.01 10.94
N SER A 180 1.86 -19.92 11.47
CA SER A 180 1.54 -18.55 11.07
C SER A 180 2.71 -17.79 10.45
N GLU A 181 3.74 -18.51 10.04
CA GLU A 181 4.90 -17.89 9.36
C GLU A 181 4.49 -17.29 8.03
N SER A 182 5.02 -16.11 7.74
CA SER A 182 4.77 -15.39 6.50
C SER A 182 6.08 -14.80 5.97
N TYR A 183 6.30 -14.96 4.66
CA TYR A 183 7.44 -14.42 3.93
C TYR A 183 6.91 -13.55 2.79
N LEU A 184 7.48 -12.37 2.65
CA LEU A 184 7.11 -11.42 1.60
C LEU A 184 8.39 -10.78 1.06
N GLU A 185 8.60 -10.92 -0.24
CA GLU A 185 9.65 -10.24 -0.98
C GLU A 185 8.99 -9.35 -2.03
N THR A 186 9.32 -8.05 -2.01
CA THR A 186 8.80 -7.11 -3.00
C THR A 186 9.93 -6.36 -3.68
N PHE A 187 9.81 -6.21 -4.99
CA PHE A 187 10.72 -5.44 -5.82
C PHE A 187 9.94 -4.35 -6.53
N TYR A 188 10.53 -3.17 -6.63
CA TYR A 188 9.96 -2.06 -7.36
C TYR A 188 11.05 -1.30 -8.10
N SER A 189 10.76 -0.93 -9.34
CA SER A 189 11.60 -0.05 -10.14
C SER A 189 10.77 1.01 -10.85
N ASP A 190 11.35 2.21 -10.98
CA ASP A 190 10.82 3.34 -11.71
C ASP A 190 11.92 3.86 -12.64
N PHE A 191 11.61 3.96 -13.91
CA PHE A 191 12.46 4.57 -14.95
C PHE A 191 11.73 5.77 -15.51
N ARG A 192 12.34 6.95 -15.46
CA ARG A 192 11.74 8.19 -15.94
C ARG A 192 12.62 8.90 -16.95
N TYR A 193 11.94 9.50 -17.91
CA TYR A 193 12.50 10.51 -18.79
C TYR A 193 11.67 11.78 -18.66
N ARG A 194 12.33 12.93 -18.50
CA ARG A 194 11.71 14.24 -18.37
C ARG A 194 12.34 15.18 -19.41
N GLY A 195 11.64 15.38 -20.53
CA GLY A 195 11.99 16.40 -21.53
C GLY A 195 11.31 17.73 -21.22
N GLU A 196 11.46 18.70 -22.13
CA GLU A 196 10.90 20.04 -21.96
C GLU A 196 9.36 20.03 -21.79
N ASP A 197 8.65 19.28 -22.65
CA ASP A 197 7.18 19.21 -22.68
C ASP A 197 6.64 17.78 -22.46
N THR A 198 7.51 16.81 -22.15
CA THR A 198 7.10 15.41 -22.09
C THR A 198 7.73 14.72 -20.88
N GLU A 199 6.91 14.00 -20.14
CA GLU A 199 7.38 13.08 -19.09
C GLU A 199 6.91 11.66 -19.44
N LEU A 200 7.87 10.73 -19.52
CA LEU A 200 7.61 9.31 -19.72
C LEU A 200 8.09 8.56 -18.48
N PHE A 201 7.31 7.59 -18.04
CA PHE A 201 7.73 6.73 -16.95
C PHE A 201 7.29 5.28 -17.18
N MET A 202 8.11 4.36 -16.68
CA MET A 202 7.83 2.93 -16.66
C MET A 202 8.07 2.40 -15.27
N ASN A 203 7.05 1.75 -14.71
CA ASN A 203 7.13 1.12 -13.41
C ASN A 203 7.06 -0.41 -13.56
N ILE A 204 7.90 -1.11 -12.83
CA ILE A 204 7.86 -2.57 -12.74
C ILE A 204 7.81 -2.94 -11.26
N GLY A 205 6.77 -3.64 -10.86
CA GLY A 205 6.61 -4.20 -9.52
C GLY A 205 6.55 -5.71 -9.58
N GLN A 206 7.16 -6.38 -8.62
CA GLN A 206 7.11 -7.83 -8.46
C GLN A 206 7.04 -8.17 -6.98
N ALA A 207 6.23 -9.16 -6.63
CA ALA A 207 6.14 -9.68 -5.27
C ALA A 207 6.14 -11.21 -5.27
N PHE A 208 6.79 -11.79 -4.26
CA PHE A 208 6.75 -13.21 -3.96
C PHE A 208 6.26 -13.35 -2.53
N THR A 209 5.26 -14.19 -2.33
CA THR A 209 4.64 -14.39 -1.03
C THR A 209 4.51 -15.86 -0.68
N ASP A 210 4.85 -16.22 0.55
CA ASP A 210 4.47 -17.48 1.19
C ASP A 210 3.79 -17.12 2.52
N LEU A 211 2.47 -17.06 2.51
CA LEU A 211 1.65 -16.58 3.60
C LEU A 211 0.87 -17.72 4.22
N ARG A 212 1.10 -17.99 5.49
CA ARG A 212 0.37 -19.00 6.25
C ARG A 212 -0.60 -18.33 7.20
N GLY A 213 -1.85 -18.73 7.12
CA GLY A 213 -2.92 -18.27 8.02
C GLY A 213 -3.69 -19.46 8.57
N ASN A 214 -4.05 -19.37 9.85
CA ASN A 214 -4.76 -20.47 10.52
C ASN A 214 -6.24 -20.58 10.15
N GLY A 215 -6.75 -19.62 9.37
CA GLY A 215 -8.17 -19.56 8.99
C GLY A 215 -9.11 -19.31 10.18
N ALA A 216 -10.40 -19.31 9.90
CA ALA A 216 -11.45 -19.20 10.91
C ALA A 216 -11.79 -20.57 11.50
N VAL A 217 -11.90 -20.65 12.81
CA VAL A 217 -12.36 -21.86 13.49
C VAL A 217 -13.89 -21.87 13.51
N PRO A 218 -14.54 -22.94 12.99
CA PRO A 218 -15.99 -23.06 13.09
C PRO A 218 -16.45 -23.02 14.55
N LEU A 219 -17.53 -22.30 14.83
CA LEU A 219 -18.10 -22.18 16.18
C LEU A 219 -18.39 -23.52 16.82
N THR A 220 -18.72 -24.54 16.02
CA THR A 220 -19.00 -25.90 16.48
C THR A 220 -17.78 -26.64 17.04
N LEU A 221 -16.57 -26.16 16.75
CA LEU A 221 -15.32 -26.73 17.26
C LEU A 221 -14.76 -25.99 18.47
N ILE A 222 -15.39 -24.91 18.88
CA ILE A 222 -15.02 -24.17 20.09
C ILE A 222 -15.69 -24.88 21.28
N PRO A 223 -14.95 -25.44 22.26
CA PRO A 223 -15.53 -25.98 23.46
C PRO A 223 -16.34 -24.89 24.17
N LEU A 224 -17.60 -25.14 24.42
CA LEU A 224 -18.41 -24.31 25.30
C LEU A 224 -18.00 -24.71 26.73
N GLU A 225 -17.20 -23.89 27.39
CA GLU A 225 -16.96 -23.97 28.84
C GLU A 225 -18.18 -23.54 29.63
#